data_59059051de827591d6213e5c13e1858d
#
_entry.id   59059051de827591d6213e5c13e1858d
#
_cell.length_a   1.000
_cell.length_b   1.000
_cell.length_c   1.000
_cell.angle_alpha   90.00
_cell.angle_beta   90.00
_cell.angle_gamma   90.00
#
_symmetry.space_group_name_H-M   'P 1'
#
loop_
_entity.id
_entity.type
_entity.pdbx_description
1 polymer ?
#
loop_
_entity_poly.entity_id
_entity_poly.type
_entity_poly.pdbx_seq_one_letter_code
_entity_poly.pdbx_strand_id
1 'polypeptide(L)'
;PSFFDGARAILFYIDEFPEREHHPKESEHLFPRVAQRAPHVAEVIARLDAEHVRGEAAVRELQHLLLAWELMGEGRREVFTEALWRYLAFYREHMRLEETMVLPAAQAYLDDDDWAAVDAAFATNVNPLALGRPRDPAYDRLFTRIVMRVKSPLGQG
;
A
#
# COMPACT_ATOMS: atom_id res chain seq x y z
N PRO A 1 -17.08 8.21 17.53
CA PRO A 1 -15.87 7.64 16.93
C PRO A 1 -14.79 8.70 16.80
N SER A 2 -13.64 8.44 17.43
CA SER A 2 -12.57 9.42 17.53
C SER A 2 -11.72 9.48 16.26
N PHE A 3 -10.94 10.56 16.09
CA PHE A 3 -9.89 10.66 15.07
C PHE A 3 -8.99 9.40 15.08
N PHE A 4 -8.60 8.95 16.25
CA PHE A 4 -7.75 7.76 16.42
C PHE A 4 -8.35 6.47 15.88
N ASP A 5 -9.67 6.26 15.98
CA ASP A 5 -10.31 5.09 15.38
C ASP A 5 -10.19 5.08 13.85
N GLY A 6 -10.38 6.24 13.21
CA GLY A 6 -10.23 6.37 11.76
C GLY A 6 -8.79 6.18 11.32
N ALA A 7 -7.84 6.80 12.01
CA ALA A 7 -6.42 6.69 11.72
C ALA A 7 -5.93 5.23 11.90
N ARG A 8 -6.34 4.54 12.98
CA ARG A 8 -6.03 3.12 13.18
C ARG A 8 -6.60 2.24 12.06
N ALA A 9 -7.83 2.50 11.63
CA ALA A 9 -8.45 1.73 10.56
C ALA A 9 -7.71 1.90 9.23
N ILE A 10 -7.25 3.11 8.91
CA ILE A 10 -6.47 3.38 7.69
C ILE A 10 -5.11 2.69 7.75
N LEU A 11 -4.37 2.83 8.85
CA LEU A 11 -3.06 2.19 9.00
C LEU A 11 -3.17 0.67 8.99
N PHE A 12 -4.21 0.12 9.60
CA PHE A 12 -4.49 -1.32 9.53
C PHE A 12 -4.79 -1.77 8.09
N TYR A 13 -5.58 -1.00 7.34
CA TYR A 13 -5.83 -1.31 5.92
C TYR A 13 -4.53 -1.31 5.10
N ILE A 14 -3.66 -0.33 5.30
CA ILE A 14 -2.38 -0.24 4.58
C ILE A 14 -1.50 -1.45 4.91
N ASP A 15 -1.41 -1.86 6.19
CA ASP A 15 -0.64 -3.03 6.61
C ASP A 15 -1.20 -4.34 6.01
N GLU A 16 -2.52 -4.54 6.03
CA GLU A 16 -3.14 -5.79 5.57
C GLU A 16 -3.15 -5.94 4.04
N PHE A 17 -3.29 -4.85 3.29
CA PHE A 17 -3.47 -4.95 1.84
C PHE A 17 -2.24 -4.62 1.02
N PRO A 18 -1.78 -3.36 0.94
CA PRO A 18 -0.56 -3.06 0.20
C PRO A 18 0.62 -3.87 0.71
N GLU A 19 0.86 -3.87 2.02
CA GLU A 19 2.08 -4.45 2.57
C GLU A 19 2.07 -5.98 2.59
N ARG A 20 0.97 -6.62 2.96
CA ARG A 20 0.94 -8.09 3.11
C ARG A 20 0.43 -8.85 1.91
N GLU A 21 -0.48 -8.27 1.13
CA GLU A 21 -1.11 -8.95 0.02
C GLU A 21 -0.58 -8.52 -1.34
N HIS A 22 -0.29 -7.24 -1.53
CA HIS A 22 0.09 -6.68 -2.83
C HIS A 22 1.60 -6.73 -3.06
N HIS A 23 2.40 -6.08 -2.22
CA HIS A 23 3.85 -5.97 -2.40
C HIS A 23 4.59 -7.33 -2.44
N PRO A 24 4.24 -8.36 -1.64
CA PRO A 24 4.87 -9.67 -1.79
C PRO A 24 4.66 -10.29 -3.17
N LYS A 25 3.48 -10.08 -3.77
CA LYS A 25 3.20 -10.60 -5.11
C LYS A 25 3.95 -9.86 -6.22
N GLU A 26 4.17 -8.56 -6.05
CA GLU A 26 5.09 -7.81 -6.93
C GLU A 26 6.51 -8.36 -6.82
N SER A 27 7.03 -8.51 -5.61
CA SER A 27 8.38 -9.02 -5.35
C SER A 27 8.59 -10.46 -5.84
N GLU A 28 7.58 -11.33 -5.71
CA GLU A 28 7.68 -12.74 -6.06
C GLU A 28 7.33 -13.04 -7.52
N HIS A 29 6.41 -12.28 -8.13
CA HIS A 29 5.85 -12.64 -9.42
C HIS A 29 6.10 -11.61 -10.53
N LEU A 30 5.94 -10.31 -10.25
CA LEU A 30 6.10 -9.26 -11.26
C LEU A 30 7.57 -8.86 -11.45
N PHE A 31 8.22 -8.43 -10.39
CA PHE A 31 9.56 -7.88 -10.41
C PHE A 31 10.62 -8.80 -11.01
N PRO A 32 10.68 -10.11 -10.66
CA PRO A 32 11.65 -11.01 -11.25
C PRO A 32 11.50 -11.18 -12.77
N ARG A 33 10.24 -11.23 -13.25
CA ARG A 33 9.95 -11.35 -14.68
C ARG A 33 10.36 -10.10 -15.45
N VAL A 34 9.99 -8.93 -14.92
CA VAL A 34 10.37 -7.65 -15.55
C VAL A 34 11.89 -7.49 -15.56
N ALA A 35 12.58 -7.77 -14.46
CA ALA A 35 14.04 -7.67 -14.38
C ALA A 35 14.74 -8.60 -15.38
N GLN A 36 14.20 -9.81 -15.61
CA GLN A 36 14.73 -10.75 -16.59
C GLN A 36 14.51 -10.29 -18.03
N ARG A 37 13.31 -9.78 -18.34
CA ARG A 37 12.94 -9.36 -19.70
C ARG A 37 13.44 -7.97 -20.05
N ALA A 38 13.60 -7.10 -19.07
CA ALA A 38 14.01 -5.71 -19.21
C ALA A 38 15.17 -5.35 -18.26
N PRO A 39 16.42 -5.84 -18.53
CA PRO A 39 17.56 -5.63 -17.61
C PRO A 39 17.87 -4.17 -17.31
N HIS A 40 17.48 -3.24 -18.19
CA HIS A 40 17.71 -1.81 -18.00
C HIS A 40 16.92 -1.19 -16.83
N VAL A 41 15.89 -1.86 -16.32
CA VAL A 41 15.14 -1.43 -15.10
C VAL A 41 15.44 -2.28 -13.87
N ALA A 42 16.37 -3.24 -13.96
CA ALA A 42 16.67 -4.16 -12.88
C ALA A 42 17.15 -3.47 -11.59
N GLU A 43 17.91 -2.37 -11.71
CA GLU A 43 18.38 -1.59 -10.55
C GLU A 43 17.20 -0.89 -9.84
N VAL A 44 16.26 -0.34 -10.60
CA VAL A 44 15.04 0.27 -10.05
C VAL A 44 14.19 -0.78 -9.35
N ILE A 45 14.04 -1.95 -9.94
CA ILE A 45 13.31 -3.07 -9.34
C ILE A 45 13.95 -3.51 -8.03
N ALA A 46 15.28 -3.67 -7.98
CA ALA A 46 15.99 -4.01 -6.75
C ALA A 46 15.80 -2.97 -5.64
N ARG A 47 15.75 -1.68 -6.02
CA ARG A 47 15.42 -0.59 -5.09
C ARG A 47 14.01 -0.72 -4.56
N LEU A 48 13.01 -0.91 -5.43
CA LEU A 48 11.59 -1.03 -5.04
C LEU A 48 11.35 -2.24 -4.14
N ASP A 49 11.98 -3.37 -4.45
CA ASP A 49 11.91 -4.59 -3.64
C ASP A 49 12.45 -4.36 -2.21
N ALA A 50 13.58 -3.66 -2.08
CA ALA A 50 14.10 -3.24 -0.78
C ALA A 50 13.18 -2.20 -0.08
N GLU A 51 12.47 -1.38 -0.84
CA GLU A 51 11.51 -0.41 -0.33
C GLU A 51 10.24 -1.07 0.24
N HIS A 52 9.81 -2.23 -0.27
CA HIS A 52 8.71 -3.00 0.33
C HIS A 52 8.98 -3.36 1.79
N VAL A 53 10.18 -3.84 2.10
CA VAL A 53 10.57 -4.17 3.49
C VAL A 53 10.58 -2.92 4.38
N ARG A 54 11.08 -1.81 3.87
CA ARG A 54 11.09 -0.53 4.61
C ARG A 54 9.70 0.05 4.81
N GLY A 55 8.83 -0.07 3.81
CA GLY A 55 7.42 0.36 3.88
C GLY A 55 6.65 -0.37 4.96
N GLU A 56 6.78 -1.70 5.02
CA GLU A 56 6.17 -2.53 6.07
C GLU A 56 6.63 -2.10 7.48
N ALA A 57 7.92 -1.88 7.66
CA ALA A 57 8.45 -1.40 8.94
C ALA A 57 7.93 0.01 9.29
N ALA A 58 7.84 0.90 8.32
CA ALA A 58 7.34 2.27 8.51
C ALA A 58 5.84 2.31 8.90
N VAL A 59 5.02 1.43 8.33
CA VAL A 59 3.60 1.32 8.72
C VAL A 59 3.47 0.85 10.17
N ARG A 60 4.26 -0.13 10.59
CA ARG A 60 4.28 -0.59 11.99
C ARG A 60 4.75 0.50 12.95
N GLU A 61 5.74 1.30 12.55
CA GLU A 61 6.17 2.46 13.32
C GLU A 61 5.02 3.48 13.45
N LEU A 62 4.30 3.79 12.37
CA LEU A 62 3.16 4.69 12.40
C LEU A 62 2.05 4.20 13.32
N GLN A 63 1.74 2.91 13.32
CA GLN A 63 0.76 2.31 14.22
C GLN A 63 1.19 2.48 15.69
N HIS A 64 2.46 2.25 15.99
CA HIS A 64 3.02 2.44 17.33
C HIS A 64 2.98 3.91 17.77
N LEU A 65 3.40 4.84 16.91
CA LEU A 65 3.41 6.27 17.21
C LEU A 65 1.99 6.84 17.38
N LEU A 66 1.02 6.35 16.60
CA LEU A 66 -0.39 6.72 16.76
C LEU A 66 -0.94 6.27 18.13
N LEU A 67 -0.63 5.03 18.52
CA LEU A 67 -1.02 4.50 19.82
C LEU A 67 -0.35 5.29 20.96
N ALA A 68 0.93 5.63 20.81
CA ALA A 68 1.65 6.46 21.77
C ALA A 68 1.00 7.86 21.92
N TRP A 69 0.60 8.49 20.81
CA TRP A 69 -0.12 9.76 20.86
C TRP A 69 -1.48 9.63 21.58
N GLU A 70 -2.26 8.60 21.27
CA GLU A 70 -3.56 8.35 21.91
C GLU A 70 -3.45 8.15 23.41
N LEU A 71 -2.47 7.36 23.86
CA LEU A 71 -2.30 7.00 25.28
C LEU A 71 -1.55 8.04 26.11
N MET A 72 -0.59 8.74 25.52
CA MET A 72 0.33 9.64 26.24
C MET A 72 0.03 11.13 25.99
N GLY A 73 -0.91 11.44 25.08
CA GLY A 73 -1.39 12.80 24.82
C GLY A 73 -0.60 13.57 23.76
N GLU A 74 -0.97 14.85 23.62
CA GLU A 74 -0.55 15.75 22.53
C GLU A 74 0.96 15.91 22.36
N GLY A 75 1.75 15.70 23.40
CA GLY A 75 3.22 15.75 23.32
C GLY A 75 3.83 14.70 22.34
N ARG A 76 3.04 13.71 21.89
CA ARG A 76 3.47 12.69 20.92
C ARG A 76 2.98 12.96 19.50
N ARG A 77 2.14 13.96 19.29
CA ARG A 77 1.56 14.30 18.00
C ARG A 77 2.60 14.62 16.93
N GLU A 78 3.58 15.45 17.30
CA GLU A 78 4.60 15.93 16.35
C GLU A 78 5.39 14.77 15.76
N VAL A 79 5.85 13.83 16.60
CA VAL A 79 6.62 12.66 16.17
C VAL A 79 5.81 11.78 15.21
N PHE A 80 4.53 11.56 15.52
CA PHE A 80 3.63 10.84 14.61
C PHE A 80 3.47 11.57 13.27
N THR A 81 3.23 12.88 13.31
CA THR A 81 3.01 13.70 12.11
C THR A 81 4.23 13.71 11.20
N GLU A 82 5.42 13.87 11.75
CA GLU A 82 6.68 13.81 11.00
C GLU A 82 6.90 12.44 10.35
N ALA A 83 6.67 11.35 11.10
CA ALA A 83 6.77 10.00 10.57
C ALA A 83 5.77 9.76 9.43
N LEU A 84 4.54 10.25 9.58
CA LEU A 84 3.51 10.17 8.53
C LEU A 84 3.93 10.91 7.26
N TRP A 85 4.45 12.12 7.37
CA TRP A 85 4.92 12.89 6.20
C TRP A 85 6.08 12.20 5.49
N ARG A 86 7.03 11.63 6.24
CA ARG A 86 8.14 10.84 5.66
C ARG A 86 7.61 9.62 4.91
N TYR A 87 6.66 8.89 5.49
CA TYR A 87 6.02 7.74 4.85
C TYR A 87 5.29 8.13 3.56
N LEU A 88 4.52 9.21 3.57
CA LEU A 88 3.79 9.67 2.39
C LEU A 88 4.73 10.10 1.25
N ALA A 89 5.83 10.78 1.57
CA ALA A 89 6.83 11.17 0.57
C ALA A 89 7.54 9.95 -0.02
N PHE A 90 7.92 9.00 0.82
CA PHE A 90 8.51 7.73 0.43
C PHE A 90 7.58 6.92 -0.48
N TYR A 91 6.32 6.76 -0.11
CA TYR A 91 5.36 5.97 -0.86
C TYR A 91 5.01 6.60 -2.22
N ARG A 92 4.92 7.94 -2.30
CA ARG A 92 4.71 8.64 -3.58
C ARG A 92 5.86 8.42 -4.56
N GLU A 93 7.10 8.45 -4.09
CA GLU A 93 8.26 8.20 -4.94
C GLU A 93 8.32 6.73 -5.38
N HIS A 94 8.01 5.80 -4.50
CA HIS A 94 7.88 4.38 -4.80
C HIS A 94 6.88 4.14 -5.95
N MET A 95 5.65 4.61 -5.80
CA MET A 95 4.62 4.49 -6.83
C MET A 95 5.00 5.19 -8.13
N ARG A 96 5.65 6.36 -8.06
CA ARG A 96 6.13 7.06 -9.26
C ARG A 96 7.11 6.21 -10.06
N LEU A 97 8.04 5.54 -9.40
CA LEU A 97 9.00 4.65 -10.06
C LEU A 97 8.33 3.43 -10.68
N GLU A 98 7.38 2.82 -9.99
CA GLU A 98 6.59 1.72 -10.57
C GLU A 98 5.85 2.16 -11.83
N GLU A 99 5.07 3.24 -11.73
CA GLU A 99 4.22 3.73 -12.81
C GLU A 99 5.01 4.25 -14.02
N THR A 100 6.19 4.82 -13.79
CA THR A 100 6.98 5.44 -14.87
C THR A 100 8.07 4.55 -15.45
N MET A 101 8.49 3.51 -14.73
CA MET A 101 9.59 2.64 -15.17
C MET A 101 9.23 1.16 -15.22
N VAL A 102 8.65 0.62 -14.15
CA VAL A 102 8.41 -0.84 -14.07
C VAL A 102 7.21 -1.25 -14.91
N LEU A 103 6.06 -0.59 -14.75
CA LEU A 103 4.86 -0.94 -15.51
C LEU A 103 5.00 -0.73 -17.01
N PRO A 104 5.62 0.36 -17.52
CA PRO A 104 5.90 0.49 -18.94
C PRO A 104 6.86 -0.61 -19.46
N ALA A 105 7.86 -1.00 -18.68
CA ALA A 105 8.75 -2.10 -19.05
C ALA A 105 8.00 -3.44 -19.06
N ALA A 106 7.13 -3.69 -18.08
CA ALA A 106 6.27 -4.88 -18.07
C ALA A 106 5.40 -4.94 -19.32
N GLN A 107 4.74 -3.85 -19.68
CA GLN A 107 3.88 -3.76 -20.86
C GLN A 107 4.65 -3.98 -22.18
N ALA A 108 5.91 -3.53 -22.25
CA ALA A 108 6.71 -3.64 -23.46
C ALA A 108 7.40 -4.99 -23.64
N TYR A 109 7.74 -5.69 -22.56
CA TYR A 109 8.65 -6.83 -22.60
C TYR A 109 8.12 -8.15 -22.05
N LEU A 110 7.05 -8.16 -21.23
CA LEU A 110 6.44 -9.40 -20.78
C LEU A 110 5.62 -10.05 -21.89
N ASP A 111 5.73 -11.37 -22.02
CA ASP A 111 4.91 -12.15 -22.93
C ASP A 111 3.61 -12.66 -22.27
N ASP A 112 2.77 -13.36 -23.05
CA ASP A 112 1.46 -13.83 -22.57
C ASP A 112 1.60 -14.83 -21.40
N ASP A 113 2.64 -15.65 -21.38
CA ASP A 113 2.88 -16.62 -20.28
C ASP A 113 3.30 -15.88 -19.00
N ASP A 114 4.14 -14.84 -19.12
CA ASP A 114 4.52 -13.98 -17.99
C ASP A 114 3.28 -13.31 -17.41
N TRP A 115 2.43 -12.71 -18.26
CA TRP A 115 1.20 -12.06 -17.83
C TRP A 115 0.21 -13.03 -17.20
N ALA A 116 0.04 -14.23 -17.76
CA ALA A 116 -0.82 -15.24 -17.18
C ALA A 116 -0.37 -15.64 -15.76
N ALA A 117 0.93 -15.74 -15.52
CA ALA A 117 1.48 -16.03 -14.20
C ALA A 117 1.28 -14.87 -13.20
N VAL A 118 1.48 -13.63 -13.64
CA VAL A 118 1.23 -12.42 -12.82
C VAL A 118 -0.25 -12.32 -12.50
N ASP A 119 -1.14 -12.42 -13.49
CA ASP A 119 -2.59 -12.35 -13.29
C ASP A 119 -3.09 -13.41 -12.32
N ALA A 120 -2.58 -14.65 -12.43
CA ALA A 120 -2.94 -15.73 -11.51
C ALA A 120 -2.54 -15.43 -10.06
N ALA A 121 -1.36 -14.83 -9.86
CA ALA A 121 -0.91 -14.43 -8.52
C ALA A 121 -1.77 -13.30 -7.93
N PHE A 122 -2.09 -12.28 -8.74
CA PHE A 122 -2.90 -11.14 -8.29
C PHE A 122 -4.40 -11.42 -8.24
N ALA A 123 -4.90 -12.45 -8.90
CA ALA A 123 -6.32 -12.86 -8.84
C ALA A 123 -6.79 -13.22 -7.41
N THR A 124 -5.87 -13.61 -6.55
CA THR A 124 -6.15 -13.90 -5.13
C THR A 124 -6.19 -12.65 -4.25
N ASN A 125 -5.85 -11.46 -4.78
CA ASN A 125 -5.93 -10.21 -4.05
C ASN A 125 -7.39 -9.83 -3.81
N VAL A 126 -7.81 -9.85 -2.56
CA VAL A 126 -9.13 -9.39 -2.16
C VAL A 126 -8.99 -7.98 -1.56
N ASN A 127 -9.08 -6.96 -2.40
CA ASN A 127 -9.14 -5.58 -1.91
C ASN A 127 -10.52 -5.33 -1.28
N PRO A 128 -10.64 -5.15 0.05
CA PRO A 128 -11.92 -4.95 0.71
C PRO A 128 -12.56 -3.60 0.40
N LEU A 129 -11.79 -2.66 -0.15
CA LEU A 129 -12.30 -1.36 -0.58
C LEU A 129 -12.72 -1.33 -2.06
N ALA A 130 -12.50 -2.42 -2.82
CA ALA A 130 -12.88 -2.50 -4.22
C ALA A 130 -14.40 -2.45 -4.38
N LEU A 131 -14.87 -1.51 -5.17
CA LEU A 131 -16.28 -1.38 -5.51
C LEU A 131 -16.71 -2.52 -6.44
N GLY A 132 -17.90 -3.09 -6.19
CA GLY A 132 -18.53 -4.07 -7.09
C GLY A 132 -18.16 -5.54 -6.87
N ARG A 133 -17.37 -5.88 -5.85
CA ARG A 133 -17.12 -7.28 -5.44
C ARG A 133 -17.79 -7.58 -4.11
N PRO A 134 -18.21 -8.84 -3.86
CA PRO A 134 -18.66 -9.27 -2.54
C PRO A 134 -17.53 -9.00 -1.53
N ARG A 135 -17.84 -8.25 -0.48
CA ARG A 135 -16.88 -7.98 0.59
C ARG A 135 -16.80 -9.18 1.52
N ASP A 136 -15.59 -9.50 1.96
CA ASP A 136 -15.43 -10.38 3.10
C ASP A 136 -16.07 -9.71 4.33
N PRO A 137 -17.01 -10.36 5.02
CA PRO A 137 -17.66 -9.79 6.21
C PRO A 137 -16.69 -9.34 7.31
N ALA A 138 -15.49 -9.93 7.36
CA ALA A 138 -14.44 -9.51 8.28
C ALA A 138 -13.99 -8.05 8.05
N TYR A 139 -14.05 -7.58 6.80
CA TYR A 139 -13.63 -6.23 6.41
C TYR A 139 -14.76 -5.20 6.35
N ASP A 140 -16.03 -5.61 6.45
CA ASP A 140 -17.15 -4.67 6.42
C ASP A 140 -17.07 -3.62 7.53
N ARG A 141 -16.65 -4.03 8.72
CA ARG A 141 -16.43 -3.11 9.85
C ARG A 141 -15.29 -2.13 9.60
N LEU A 142 -14.19 -2.62 8.99
CA LEU A 142 -13.04 -1.79 8.63
C LEU A 142 -13.44 -0.78 7.54
N PHE A 143 -14.10 -1.23 6.48
CA PHE A 143 -14.60 -0.38 5.41
C PHE A 143 -15.53 0.72 5.94
N THR A 144 -16.51 0.35 6.76
CA THR A 144 -17.44 1.31 7.38
C THR A 144 -16.69 2.35 8.20
N ARG A 145 -15.70 1.95 8.98
CA ARG A 145 -14.87 2.89 9.77
C ARG A 145 -14.08 3.85 8.90
N ILE A 146 -13.54 3.42 7.78
CA ILE A 146 -12.79 4.28 6.86
C ILE A 146 -13.73 5.23 6.13
N VAL A 147 -14.78 4.71 5.48
CA VAL A 147 -15.67 5.49 4.62
C VAL A 147 -16.53 6.48 5.42
N MET A 148 -17.06 6.06 6.55
CA MET A 148 -17.91 6.93 7.38
C MET A 148 -17.13 8.09 8.05
N ARG A 149 -15.80 8.11 7.92
CA ARG A 149 -14.96 9.12 8.55
C ARG A 149 -14.24 10.02 7.59
N VAL A 150 -13.95 9.57 6.40
CA VAL A 150 -13.59 10.45 5.30
C VAL A 150 -14.85 11.22 4.92
N LYS A 151 -15.12 12.34 5.60
CA LYS A 151 -16.09 13.31 5.10
C LYS A 151 -15.64 13.66 3.70
N SER A 152 -16.47 13.28 2.71
CA SER A 152 -16.22 13.58 1.32
C SER A 152 -15.89 15.08 1.16
N PRO A 153 -14.74 15.44 0.61
CA PRO A 153 -14.50 16.82 0.20
C PRO A 153 -15.31 17.19 -1.07
N LEU A 154 -16.11 16.26 -1.58
CA LEU A 154 -16.89 16.39 -2.79
C LEU A 154 -18.38 16.29 -2.43
N GLY A 155 -18.98 17.38 -2.01
CA GLY A 155 -20.44 17.40 -1.93
C GLY A 155 -21.01 18.37 -0.93
N GLN A 156 -20.88 19.63 -1.20
CA GLN A 156 -21.93 20.63 -1.03
C GLN A 156 -21.77 21.64 -2.14
N GLY A 157 -22.48 21.42 -3.20
CA GLY A 157 -22.89 22.37 -4.19
C GLY A 157 -24.36 22.16 -4.39
#